data_c7ab8214c3f46532a123442bece50118
#
_entry.id   c7ab8214c3f46532a123442bece50118
#
_cell.length_a   1.000
_cell.length_b   1.000
_cell.length_c   1.000
_cell.angle_alpha   90.00
_cell.angle_beta   90.00
_cell.angle_gamma   90.00
#
_symmetry.space_group_name_H-M   'P 1'
#
loop_
_entity.id
_entity.type
_entity.pdbx_description
1 polymer ?
#
loop_
_entity_poly.entity_id
_entity_poly.type
_entity_poly.pdbx_seq_one_letter_code
_entity_poly.pdbx_strand_id
1 'polypeptide(L)'
;MKDWPLMKLPRGKSLLLPLSAAALVIASGVAWAQAFPTRPITLVVPFAAGGSFDVIARVITPRLSEVLGQQVIVENVGAAAGIVGVNRVAHAIPDGYSVLLGTVGTHAYNPALYKKLPYKPAADFAPVGLVAEQPLVLIARKDFPPNTLPEFIAYAKANADKLQYGSAGVGSTTHLACAFLNAAVGINVTHVPYRGAGPAMADMIGGQINICARTRPARCRRSKVAP
;
A
#
# COMPACT_ATOMS: atom_id res chain seq x y z
N MET A 1 25.68 41.39 88.47
CA MET A 1 24.59 40.37 88.29
C MET A 1 23.80 40.76 87.08
N LYS A 2 24.07 40.23 85.97
CA LYS A 2 23.16 40.12 84.81
C LYS A 2 23.75 39.12 83.78
N ASP A 3 23.12 38.00 83.67
CA ASP A 3 23.51 36.87 82.85
C ASP A 3 23.36 37.27 81.39
N TRP A 4 24.36 36.98 80.59
CA TRP A 4 24.35 37.13 79.14
C TRP A 4 24.05 35.73 78.48
N PRO A 5 23.02 35.59 77.71
CA PRO A 5 22.73 34.27 77.05
C PRO A 5 23.69 34.06 75.88
N LEU A 6 24.31 32.88 75.89
CA LEU A 6 25.14 32.36 74.79
C LEU A 6 24.28 32.05 73.57
N MET A 7 24.56 32.68 72.43
CA MET A 7 23.95 32.49 71.11
C MET A 7 24.41 31.14 70.55
N LYS A 8 23.51 30.19 70.49
CA LYS A 8 23.73 28.89 69.84
C LYS A 8 23.67 29.05 68.31
N LEU A 9 24.81 28.84 67.60
CA LEU A 9 24.89 28.75 66.18
C LEU A 9 24.11 27.50 65.65
N PRO A 10 23.27 27.63 64.60
CA PRO A 10 22.62 26.47 64.03
C PRO A 10 23.60 25.62 63.23
N ARG A 11 23.74 24.34 63.60
CA ARG A 11 24.52 23.33 62.91
C ARG A 11 23.93 23.00 61.56
N GLY A 12 24.76 23.10 60.54
CA GLY A 12 24.62 22.77 59.15
C GLY A 12 23.72 21.58 58.78
N LYS A 13 22.62 21.89 58.11
CA LYS A 13 21.78 20.91 57.39
C LYS A 13 21.36 21.37 56.01
N SER A 14 22.10 22.28 55.38
CA SER A 14 21.61 22.93 54.12
C SER A 14 22.47 22.67 52.89
N LEU A 15 23.50 21.83 52.92
CA LEU A 15 24.37 21.61 51.74
C LEU A 15 24.15 20.30 50.97
N LEU A 16 23.31 19.42 51.46
CA LEU A 16 23.07 18.12 50.78
C LEU A 16 21.85 18.07 49.85
N LEU A 17 20.93 19.05 49.97
CA LEU A 17 19.75 19.12 49.12
C LEU A 17 19.99 19.52 47.64
N PRO A 18 20.93 20.44 47.29
CA PRO A 18 21.12 20.80 45.90
C PRO A 18 21.86 19.73 45.06
N LEU A 19 22.68 18.87 45.70
CA LEU A 19 23.40 17.81 44.96
C LEU A 19 22.46 16.65 44.50
N SER A 20 21.46 16.30 45.26
CA SER A 20 20.49 15.27 44.90
C SER A 20 19.52 15.72 43.78
N ALA A 21 19.17 17.01 43.74
CA ALA A 21 18.32 17.56 42.66
C ALA A 21 19.09 17.64 41.33
N ALA A 22 20.40 17.97 41.36
CA ALA A 22 21.24 17.99 40.16
C ALA A 22 21.48 16.58 39.60
N ALA A 23 21.59 15.56 40.43
CA ALA A 23 21.73 14.16 40.00
C ALA A 23 20.44 13.60 39.31
N LEU A 24 19.25 14.06 39.74
CA LEU A 24 17.96 13.66 39.11
C LEU A 24 17.77 14.26 37.70
N VAL A 25 18.28 15.48 37.47
CA VAL A 25 18.18 16.17 36.17
C VAL A 25 19.13 15.54 35.14
N ILE A 26 20.27 14.99 35.54
CA ILE A 26 21.22 14.33 34.63
C ILE A 26 20.72 12.91 34.24
N ALA A 27 19.94 12.24 35.07
CA ALA A 27 19.40 10.93 34.79
C ALA A 27 18.22 10.94 33.78
N SER A 28 17.60 12.09 33.54
CA SER A 28 16.48 12.23 32.59
C SER A 28 16.91 12.52 31.14
N GLY A 29 18.21 12.61 30.85
CA GLY A 29 18.72 13.14 29.56
C GLY A 29 19.10 12.13 28.48
N VAL A 30 18.93 10.82 28.66
CA VAL A 30 19.27 9.85 27.61
C VAL A 30 18.07 9.00 27.25
N ALA A 31 17.00 9.66 26.77
CA ALA A 31 16.06 8.96 25.90
C ALA A 31 16.82 8.69 24.60
N TRP A 32 17.44 7.54 24.48
CA TRP A 32 17.97 7.05 23.20
C TRP A 32 16.77 6.97 22.26
N ALA A 33 16.69 7.91 21.33
CA ALA A 33 15.76 7.78 20.22
C ALA A 33 16.09 6.43 19.56
N GLN A 34 15.23 5.44 19.73
CA GLN A 34 15.43 4.14 19.12
C GLN A 34 15.55 4.37 17.62
N ALA A 35 16.71 3.98 17.06
CA ALA A 35 16.94 4.09 15.64
C ALA A 35 15.84 3.31 14.91
N PHE A 36 15.04 4.00 14.10
CA PHE A 36 14.05 3.36 13.24
C PHE A 36 14.69 3.03 11.87
N PRO A 37 14.42 1.84 11.32
CA PRO A 37 13.72 0.68 11.87
C PRO A 37 14.62 -0.27 12.65
N THR A 38 14.10 -0.91 13.73
CA THR A 38 14.81 -1.91 14.55
C THR A 38 14.38 -3.35 14.27
N ARG A 39 13.33 -3.54 13.47
CA ARG A 39 12.75 -4.83 13.09
C ARG A 39 12.25 -4.81 11.65
N PRO A 40 11.93 -5.96 11.05
CA PRO A 40 11.42 -6.01 9.68
C PRO A 40 10.16 -5.18 9.48
N ILE A 41 10.06 -4.57 8.29
CA ILE A 41 8.90 -3.79 7.84
C ILE A 41 8.04 -4.68 6.92
N THR A 42 6.73 -4.67 7.11
CA THR A 42 5.79 -5.39 6.24
C THR A 42 5.24 -4.44 5.19
N LEU A 43 5.50 -4.74 3.90
CA LEU A 43 4.88 -4.09 2.76
C LEU A 43 3.66 -4.90 2.32
N VAL A 44 2.47 -4.42 2.67
CA VAL A 44 1.20 -5.06 2.32
C VAL A 44 0.82 -4.70 0.89
N VAL A 45 0.70 -5.70 0.04
CA VAL A 45 0.14 -5.61 -1.32
C VAL A 45 -1.31 -6.07 -1.25
N PRO A 46 -2.30 -5.20 -1.52
CA PRO A 46 -3.73 -5.52 -1.32
C PRO A 46 -4.33 -6.37 -2.46
N PHE A 47 -3.51 -7.18 -3.11
CA PHE A 47 -3.88 -8.07 -4.21
C PHE A 47 -3.12 -9.39 -4.14
N ALA A 48 -3.67 -10.45 -4.78
CA ALA A 48 -3.00 -11.74 -4.86
C ALA A 48 -1.63 -11.64 -5.54
N ALA A 49 -0.73 -12.53 -5.16
CA ALA A 49 0.61 -12.66 -5.74
C ALA A 49 0.56 -12.91 -7.26
N GLY A 50 1.65 -12.59 -7.96
CA GLY A 50 1.79 -12.73 -9.42
C GLY A 50 1.14 -11.60 -10.23
N GLY A 51 0.44 -10.67 -9.60
CA GLY A 51 -0.06 -9.45 -10.22
C GLY A 51 1.03 -8.39 -10.38
N SER A 52 0.74 -7.32 -11.16
CA SER A 52 1.70 -6.24 -11.40
C SER A 52 2.12 -5.50 -10.12
N PHE A 53 1.24 -5.37 -9.16
CA PHE A 53 1.57 -4.73 -7.87
C PHE A 53 2.51 -5.60 -7.02
N ASP A 54 2.34 -6.92 -7.05
CA ASP A 54 3.26 -7.85 -6.39
C ASP A 54 4.66 -7.80 -7.03
N VAL A 55 4.72 -7.75 -8.37
CA VAL A 55 5.99 -7.60 -9.11
C VAL A 55 6.69 -6.30 -8.71
N ILE A 56 5.99 -5.16 -8.66
CA ILE A 56 6.57 -3.89 -8.23
C ILE A 56 7.09 -3.99 -6.80
N ALA A 57 6.29 -4.50 -5.87
CA ALA A 57 6.71 -4.66 -4.49
C ALA A 57 8.02 -5.46 -4.40
N ARG A 58 8.11 -6.60 -5.09
CA ARG A 58 9.32 -7.44 -5.08
C ARG A 58 10.52 -6.82 -5.78
N VAL A 59 10.32 -5.91 -6.73
CA VAL A 59 11.40 -5.18 -7.38
C VAL A 59 12.00 -4.11 -6.47
N ILE A 60 11.17 -3.45 -5.65
CA ILE A 60 11.63 -2.35 -4.78
C ILE A 60 12.13 -2.81 -3.41
N THR A 61 11.58 -3.91 -2.86
CA THR A 61 11.89 -4.36 -1.50
C THR A 61 13.36 -4.70 -1.25
N PRO A 62 14.14 -5.29 -2.17
CA PRO A 62 15.57 -5.51 -1.93
C PRO A 62 16.34 -4.20 -1.68
N ARG A 63 16.07 -3.18 -2.50
CA ARG A 63 16.73 -1.87 -2.34
C ARG A 63 16.23 -1.13 -1.10
N LEU A 64 14.95 -1.22 -0.78
CA LEU A 64 14.42 -0.67 0.46
C LEU A 64 15.06 -1.33 1.69
N SER A 65 15.21 -2.65 1.67
CA SER A 65 15.85 -3.39 2.77
C SER A 65 17.30 -2.95 2.97
N GLU A 66 18.04 -2.78 1.88
CA GLU A 66 19.42 -2.30 1.91
C GLU A 66 19.52 -0.89 2.51
N VAL A 67 18.69 0.04 2.04
CA VAL A 67 18.72 1.45 2.49
C VAL A 67 18.27 1.60 3.94
N LEU A 68 17.28 0.82 4.36
CA LEU A 68 16.71 0.90 5.71
C LEU A 68 17.50 0.08 6.74
N GLY A 69 18.43 -0.77 6.29
CA GLY A 69 19.18 -1.66 7.19
C GLY A 69 18.33 -2.75 7.85
N GLN A 70 17.09 -2.93 7.40
CA GLN A 70 16.14 -3.92 7.92
C GLN A 70 15.38 -4.57 6.77
N GLN A 71 14.99 -5.82 6.95
CA GLN A 71 14.24 -6.55 5.92
C GLN A 71 12.87 -5.92 5.66
N VAL A 72 12.52 -5.72 4.37
CA VAL A 72 11.17 -5.37 3.94
C VAL A 72 10.50 -6.61 3.36
N ILE A 73 9.44 -7.08 4.02
CA ILE A 73 8.75 -8.32 3.68
C ILE A 73 7.47 -7.98 2.92
N VAL A 74 7.31 -8.59 1.72
CA VAL A 74 6.08 -8.43 0.92
C VAL A 74 5.03 -9.40 1.43
N GLU A 75 3.85 -8.88 1.78
CA GLU A 75 2.68 -9.66 2.16
C GLU A 75 1.51 -9.38 1.23
N ASN A 76 1.00 -10.42 0.55
CA ASN A 76 -0.14 -10.31 -0.35
C ASN A 76 -1.46 -10.59 0.39
N VAL A 77 -2.32 -9.57 0.50
CA VAL A 77 -3.63 -9.64 1.16
C VAL A 77 -4.72 -9.26 0.17
N GLY A 78 -5.00 -10.16 -0.76
CA GLY A 78 -5.91 -9.92 -1.88
C GLY A 78 -7.33 -10.39 -1.62
N ALA A 79 -8.27 -9.46 -1.44
CA ALA A 79 -9.72 -9.71 -1.47
C ALA A 79 -10.50 -8.40 -1.70
N ALA A 80 -11.72 -8.49 -2.21
CA ALA A 80 -12.67 -7.39 -2.38
C ALA A 80 -12.02 -6.13 -2.99
N ALA A 81 -11.40 -6.26 -4.16
CA ALA A 81 -10.69 -5.17 -4.86
C ALA A 81 -9.63 -4.46 -4.00
N GLY A 82 -8.99 -5.18 -3.09
CA GLY A 82 -7.96 -4.66 -2.20
C GLY A 82 -8.49 -4.10 -0.88
N ILE A 83 -9.80 -4.04 -0.67
CA ILE A 83 -10.39 -3.47 0.56
C ILE A 83 -9.85 -4.18 1.82
N VAL A 84 -9.71 -5.51 1.79
CA VAL A 84 -9.25 -6.28 2.95
C VAL A 84 -7.80 -5.93 3.32
N GLY A 85 -6.90 -5.88 2.34
CA GLY A 85 -5.49 -5.53 2.58
C GLY A 85 -5.33 -4.09 3.06
N VAL A 86 -6.08 -3.15 2.48
CA VAL A 86 -6.07 -1.75 2.90
C VAL A 86 -6.60 -1.58 4.32
N ASN A 87 -7.73 -2.23 4.63
CA ASN A 87 -8.33 -2.19 5.97
C ASN A 87 -7.38 -2.73 7.05
N ARG A 88 -6.63 -3.77 6.73
CA ARG A 88 -5.63 -4.33 7.64
C ARG A 88 -4.57 -3.31 8.02
N VAL A 89 -4.05 -2.55 7.07
CA VAL A 89 -3.02 -1.53 7.34
C VAL A 89 -3.64 -0.30 8.03
N ALA A 90 -4.85 0.10 7.65
CA ALA A 90 -5.57 1.21 8.29
C ALA A 90 -5.77 1.00 9.81
N HIS A 91 -5.90 -0.25 10.25
CA HIS A 91 -6.07 -0.62 11.66
C HIS A 91 -4.79 -1.17 12.32
N ALA A 92 -3.66 -1.14 11.62
CA ALA A 92 -2.37 -1.50 12.21
C ALA A 92 -1.88 -0.39 13.16
N ILE A 93 -0.96 -0.74 14.05
CA ILE A 93 -0.29 0.24 14.91
C ILE A 93 0.46 1.23 14.01
N PRO A 94 0.29 2.56 14.18
CA PRO A 94 0.89 3.57 13.31
C PRO A 94 2.37 3.85 13.68
N ASP A 95 3.17 2.79 13.77
CA ASP A 95 4.58 2.81 14.17
C ASP A 95 5.57 2.75 12.98
N GLY A 96 5.05 2.79 11.75
CA GLY A 96 5.85 2.76 10.51
C GLY A 96 6.25 1.35 10.04
N TYR A 97 5.93 0.28 10.77
CA TYR A 97 6.31 -1.09 10.38
C TYR A 97 5.28 -1.79 9.48
N SER A 98 4.12 -1.21 9.31
CA SER A 98 3.11 -1.67 8.34
C SER A 98 2.92 -0.62 7.26
N VAL A 99 3.36 -0.93 6.05
CA VAL A 99 3.30 -0.03 4.89
C VAL A 99 2.38 -0.63 3.84
N LEU A 100 1.55 0.21 3.21
CA LEU A 100 0.62 -0.21 2.17
C LEU A 100 1.14 0.19 0.78
N LEU A 101 1.13 -0.73 -0.16
CA LEU A 101 1.20 -0.39 -1.58
C LEU A 101 -0.19 -0.02 -2.09
N GLY A 102 -0.59 1.22 -1.85
CA GLY A 102 -1.88 1.75 -2.27
C GLY A 102 -1.98 1.91 -3.79
N THR A 103 -3.20 1.96 -4.30
CA THR A 103 -3.49 2.14 -5.73
C THR A 103 -4.60 3.17 -5.92
N VAL A 104 -4.76 3.69 -7.13
CA VAL A 104 -5.89 4.54 -7.50
C VAL A 104 -7.24 3.84 -7.24
N GLY A 105 -7.29 2.52 -7.44
CA GLY A 105 -8.48 1.71 -7.14
C GLY A 105 -8.85 1.77 -5.67
N THR A 106 -7.89 1.53 -4.79
CA THR A 106 -8.14 1.47 -3.34
C THR A 106 -8.34 2.84 -2.70
N HIS A 107 -7.72 3.91 -3.22
CA HIS A 107 -7.74 5.24 -2.59
C HIS A 107 -8.66 6.25 -3.27
N ALA A 108 -9.03 6.04 -4.54
CA ALA A 108 -9.92 6.95 -5.27
C ALA A 108 -11.23 6.27 -5.71
N TYR A 109 -11.17 5.06 -6.31
CA TYR A 109 -12.37 4.44 -6.86
C TYR A 109 -13.24 3.78 -5.79
N ASN A 110 -12.65 3.03 -4.86
CA ASN A 110 -13.43 2.37 -3.80
C ASN A 110 -14.25 3.35 -2.95
N PRO A 111 -13.74 4.54 -2.53
CA PRO A 111 -14.55 5.53 -1.83
C PRO A 111 -15.76 6.02 -2.61
N ALA A 112 -15.65 6.09 -3.94
CA ALA A 112 -16.75 6.52 -4.79
C ALA A 112 -17.78 5.40 -5.06
N LEU A 113 -17.33 4.14 -5.04
CA LEU A 113 -18.18 2.99 -5.40
C LEU A 113 -18.89 2.35 -4.21
N TYR A 114 -18.27 2.37 -3.04
CA TYR A 114 -18.79 1.68 -1.85
C TYR A 114 -19.38 2.64 -0.83
N LYS A 115 -20.66 2.52 -0.54
CA LYS A 115 -21.37 3.35 0.47
C LYS A 115 -20.78 3.21 1.88
N LYS A 116 -20.25 2.04 2.22
CA LYS A 116 -19.60 1.75 3.51
C LYS A 116 -18.24 1.14 3.23
N LEU A 117 -17.20 1.96 3.39
CA LEU A 117 -15.81 1.52 3.27
C LEU A 117 -15.23 1.43 4.68
N PRO A 118 -14.51 0.34 5.04
CA PRO A 118 -13.99 0.16 6.41
C PRO A 118 -12.72 0.97 6.69
N TYR A 119 -12.33 1.89 5.80
CA TYR A 119 -11.20 2.80 5.96
C TYR A 119 -11.48 4.14 5.26
N LYS A 120 -10.76 5.18 5.67
CA LYS A 120 -10.80 6.53 5.09
C LYS A 120 -9.46 6.81 4.41
N PRO A 121 -9.36 6.78 3.07
CA PRO A 121 -8.08 6.88 2.35
C PRO A 121 -7.24 8.12 2.69
N ALA A 122 -7.88 9.26 2.91
CA ALA A 122 -7.19 10.51 3.21
C ALA A 122 -6.85 10.70 4.70
N ALA A 123 -7.53 9.98 5.61
CA ALA A 123 -7.37 10.19 7.05
C ALA A 123 -6.58 9.09 7.75
N ASP A 124 -6.68 7.84 7.25
CA ASP A 124 -6.11 6.68 7.95
C ASP A 124 -4.66 6.37 7.49
N PHE A 125 -4.14 7.12 6.50
CA PHE A 125 -2.81 6.86 5.93
C PHE A 125 -1.95 8.13 5.85
N ALA A 126 -0.69 7.99 6.24
CA ALA A 126 0.34 8.99 5.95
C ALA A 126 1.00 8.63 4.59
N PRO A 127 0.95 9.52 3.58
CA PRO A 127 1.57 9.25 2.28
C PRO A 127 3.10 9.25 2.39
N VAL A 128 3.74 8.23 1.84
CA VAL A 128 5.21 8.12 1.81
C VAL A 128 5.75 8.62 0.46
N GLY A 129 5.18 8.16 -0.64
CA GLY A 129 5.62 8.58 -1.97
C GLY A 129 4.99 7.79 -3.10
N LEU A 130 5.14 8.31 -4.33
CA LEU A 130 4.72 7.64 -5.55
C LEU A 130 5.80 6.63 -5.96
N VAL A 131 5.43 5.34 -6.00
CA VAL A 131 6.36 4.26 -6.34
C VAL A 131 6.49 4.07 -7.85
N ALA A 132 5.36 4.03 -8.57
CA ALA A 132 5.32 3.82 -9.99
C ALA A 132 4.01 4.30 -10.62
N GLU A 133 4.07 4.70 -11.88
CA GLU A 133 2.92 4.91 -12.75
C GLU A 133 2.82 3.72 -13.72
N GLN A 134 1.61 3.23 -13.94
CA GLN A 134 1.37 2.06 -14.77
C GLN A 134 0.27 2.34 -15.79
N PRO A 135 0.57 2.28 -17.09
CA PRO A 135 -0.47 2.30 -18.10
C PRO A 135 -1.30 1.01 -18.05
N LEU A 136 -2.58 1.13 -18.32
CA LEU A 136 -3.47 0.00 -18.52
C LEU A 136 -3.38 -0.46 -19.98
N VAL A 137 -3.31 -1.76 -20.17
CA VAL A 137 -3.35 -2.41 -21.48
C VAL A 137 -4.45 -3.47 -21.49
N LEU A 138 -5.17 -3.54 -22.60
CA LEU A 138 -6.08 -4.64 -22.88
C LEU A 138 -5.26 -5.77 -23.46
N ILE A 139 -5.40 -6.95 -22.93
CA ILE A 139 -4.77 -8.19 -23.42
C ILE A 139 -5.84 -9.24 -23.67
N ALA A 140 -5.60 -10.07 -24.64
CA ALA A 140 -6.44 -11.21 -24.97
C ALA A 140 -5.61 -12.50 -24.96
N ARG A 141 -6.29 -13.64 -24.88
CA ARG A 141 -5.62 -14.94 -25.06
C ARG A 141 -5.00 -15.05 -26.47
N LYS A 142 -3.99 -15.91 -26.59
CA LYS A 142 -3.15 -16.00 -27.80
C LYS A 142 -3.95 -16.36 -29.08
N ASP A 143 -4.98 -17.16 -28.94
CA ASP A 143 -5.86 -17.64 -30.04
C ASP A 143 -7.12 -16.76 -30.21
N PHE A 144 -7.12 -15.56 -29.67
CA PHE A 144 -8.23 -14.61 -29.82
C PHE A 144 -8.24 -14.04 -31.25
N PRO A 145 -9.38 -14.13 -31.98
CA PRO A 145 -9.38 -13.82 -33.40
C PRO A 145 -8.97 -12.40 -33.78
N PRO A 146 -9.40 -11.31 -33.09
CA PRO A 146 -9.01 -9.94 -33.41
C PRO A 146 -7.53 -9.64 -33.10
N ASN A 147 -6.87 -8.96 -34.04
CA ASN A 147 -5.48 -8.50 -33.92
C ASN A 147 -5.35 -6.99 -33.72
N THR A 148 -6.39 -6.23 -34.01
CA THR A 148 -6.43 -4.77 -33.90
C THR A 148 -7.63 -4.33 -33.05
N LEU A 149 -7.57 -3.09 -32.52
CA LEU A 149 -8.68 -2.53 -31.74
C LEU A 149 -10.00 -2.43 -32.55
N PRO A 150 -10.01 -1.97 -33.81
CA PRO A 150 -11.23 -1.98 -34.62
C PRO A 150 -11.83 -3.39 -34.82
N GLU A 151 -10.99 -4.38 -35.11
CA GLU A 151 -11.42 -5.78 -35.22
C GLU A 151 -11.99 -6.29 -33.88
N PHE A 152 -11.33 -5.96 -32.75
CA PHE A 152 -11.82 -6.29 -31.42
C PHE A 152 -13.21 -5.71 -31.17
N ILE A 153 -13.41 -4.44 -31.50
CA ILE A 153 -14.72 -3.77 -31.32
C ILE A 153 -15.79 -4.46 -32.15
N ALA A 154 -15.52 -4.74 -33.43
CA ALA A 154 -16.45 -5.42 -34.31
C ALA A 154 -16.78 -6.83 -33.81
N TYR A 155 -15.77 -7.60 -33.43
CA TYR A 155 -15.92 -8.95 -32.90
C TYR A 155 -16.70 -8.97 -31.57
N ALA A 156 -16.37 -8.05 -30.64
CA ALA A 156 -17.02 -7.94 -29.36
C ALA A 156 -18.49 -7.54 -29.47
N LYS A 157 -18.85 -6.67 -30.43
CA LYS A 157 -20.26 -6.35 -30.73
C LYS A 157 -21.04 -7.55 -31.22
N ALA A 158 -20.43 -8.42 -32.04
CA ALA A 158 -21.07 -9.58 -32.60
C ALA A 158 -21.14 -10.80 -31.62
N ASN A 159 -20.29 -10.82 -30.56
CA ASN A 159 -20.12 -11.97 -29.67
C ASN A 159 -20.10 -11.62 -28.20
N ALA A 160 -20.69 -10.49 -27.78
CA ALA A 160 -20.58 -9.97 -26.40
C ALA A 160 -21.05 -10.99 -25.35
N ASP A 161 -22.07 -11.77 -25.65
CA ASP A 161 -22.64 -12.83 -24.82
C ASP A 161 -21.70 -14.01 -24.56
N LYS A 162 -20.73 -14.22 -25.45
CA LYS A 162 -19.73 -15.30 -25.37
C LYS A 162 -18.40 -14.86 -24.78
N LEU A 163 -18.24 -13.55 -24.59
CA LEU A 163 -16.99 -12.98 -24.10
C LEU A 163 -17.01 -12.77 -22.60
N GLN A 164 -15.84 -13.00 -22.01
CA GLN A 164 -15.60 -12.77 -20.57
C GLN A 164 -14.31 -11.98 -20.38
N TYR A 165 -14.34 -11.01 -19.45
CA TYR A 165 -13.13 -10.33 -19.03
C TYR A 165 -12.83 -10.53 -17.55
N GLY A 166 -11.55 -10.77 -17.25
CA GLY A 166 -11.06 -10.90 -15.90
C GLY A 166 -10.57 -9.57 -15.31
N SER A 167 -10.74 -9.39 -14.01
CA SER A 167 -10.20 -8.24 -13.28
C SER A 167 -9.66 -8.64 -11.91
N ALA A 168 -9.00 -7.69 -11.23
CA ALA A 168 -8.53 -7.87 -9.86
C ALA A 168 -9.64 -7.70 -8.80
N GLY A 169 -10.92 -7.78 -9.20
CA GLY A 169 -12.11 -7.65 -8.36
C GLY A 169 -12.95 -6.43 -8.70
N VAL A 170 -14.20 -6.45 -8.24
CA VAL A 170 -15.16 -5.35 -8.48
C VAL A 170 -14.66 -4.06 -7.83
N GLY A 171 -14.54 -2.97 -8.60
CA GLY A 171 -13.99 -1.69 -8.13
C GLY A 171 -12.48 -1.54 -8.32
N SER A 172 -11.76 -2.60 -8.71
CA SER A 172 -10.35 -2.49 -9.05
C SER A 172 -10.12 -1.65 -10.32
N THR A 173 -8.92 -1.11 -10.46
CA THR A 173 -8.51 -0.34 -11.65
C THR A 173 -8.72 -1.13 -12.95
N THR A 174 -8.45 -2.44 -12.93
CA THR A 174 -8.63 -3.32 -14.09
C THR A 174 -10.10 -3.60 -14.41
N HIS A 175 -10.96 -3.68 -13.40
CA HIS A 175 -12.40 -3.77 -13.60
C HIS A 175 -12.95 -2.52 -14.28
N LEU A 176 -12.66 -1.33 -13.72
CA LEU A 176 -13.17 -0.06 -14.24
C LEU A 176 -12.65 0.24 -15.64
N ALA A 177 -11.40 -0.14 -15.96
CA ALA A 177 -10.88 0.00 -17.31
C ALA A 177 -11.72 -0.77 -18.35
N CYS A 178 -12.08 -2.01 -18.06
CA CYS A 178 -12.94 -2.79 -18.95
C CYS A 178 -14.39 -2.30 -18.96
N ALA A 179 -14.91 -1.86 -17.80
CA ALA A 179 -16.26 -1.28 -17.72
C ALA A 179 -16.37 0.02 -18.55
N PHE A 180 -15.37 0.89 -18.49
CA PHE A 180 -15.31 2.10 -19.31
C PHE A 180 -15.16 1.78 -20.80
N LEU A 181 -14.34 0.78 -21.15
CA LEU A 181 -14.22 0.33 -22.52
C LEU A 181 -15.57 -0.21 -23.03
N ASN A 182 -16.23 -1.06 -22.26
CA ASN A 182 -17.56 -1.57 -22.60
C ASN A 182 -18.57 -0.44 -22.86
N ALA A 183 -18.60 0.54 -21.97
CA ALA A 183 -19.49 1.71 -22.13
C ALA A 183 -19.14 2.57 -23.36
N ALA A 184 -17.85 2.85 -23.59
CA ALA A 184 -17.39 3.66 -24.71
C ALA A 184 -17.67 3.01 -26.09
N VAL A 185 -17.62 1.67 -26.14
CA VAL A 185 -17.82 0.91 -27.38
C VAL A 185 -19.27 0.47 -27.56
N GLY A 186 -20.10 0.54 -26.52
CA GLY A 186 -21.49 0.10 -26.54
C GLY A 186 -21.61 -1.43 -26.56
N ILE A 187 -20.77 -2.12 -25.77
CA ILE A 187 -20.81 -3.60 -25.58
C ILE A 187 -21.03 -3.94 -24.10
N ASN A 188 -21.47 -5.16 -23.84
CA ASN A 188 -21.64 -5.66 -22.47
C ASN A 188 -21.01 -7.06 -22.34
N VAL A 189 -19.68 -7.07 -22.18
CA VAL A 189 -18.92 -8.30 -21.96
C VAL A 189 -19.02 -8.70 -20.50
N THR A 190 -19.20 -10.00 -20.22
CA THR A 190 -19.36 -10.54 -18.87
C THR A 190 -18.11 -10.36 -18.03
N HIS A 191 -18.26 -9.82 -16.83
CA HIS A 191 -17.16 -9.62 -15.88
C HIS A 191 -16.95 -10.85 -14.99
N VAL A 192 -15.70 -11.30 -14.88
CA VAL A 192 -15.26 -12.35 -13.95
C VAL A 192 -14.28 -11.74 -12.92
N PRO A 193 -14.70 -11.57 -11.65
CA PRO A 193 -13.85 -10.98 -10.63
C PRO A 193 -12.89 -12.02 -10.03
N TYR A 194 -11.62 -11.63 -9.88
CA TYR A 194 -10.57 -12.39 -9.21
C TYR A 194 -10.03 -11.63 -7.98
N ARG A 195 -9.24 -12.33 -7.13
CA ARG A 195 -8.57 -11.70 -5.96
C ARG A 195 -7.35 -10.86 -6.33
N GLY A 196 -7.04 -10.75 -7.62
CA GLY A 196 -5.90 -10.01 -8.16
C GLY A 196 -5.70 -10.32 -9.64
N ALA A 197 -4.84 -9.55 -10.32
CA ALA A 197 -4.57 -9.75 -11.74
C ALA A 197 -3.77 -11.03 -12.05
N GLY A 198 -3.04 -11.60 -11.09
CA GLY A 198 -2.30 -12.85 -11.27
C GLY A 198 -3.21 -14.03 -11.62
N PRO A 199 -4.17 -14.39 -10.76
CA PRO A 199 -5.15 -15.45 -11.06
C PRO A 199 -5.95 -15.21 -12.35
N ALA A 200 -6.40 -13.97 -12.62
CA ALA A 200 -7.08 -13.63 -13.87
C ALA A 200 -6.21 -13.92 -15.11
N MET A 201 -4.91 -13.64 -15.00
CA MET A 201 -3.97 -13.93 -16.07
C MET A 201 -3.77 -15.43 -16.29
N ALA A 202 -3.68 -16.20 -15.21
CA ALA A 202 -3.56 -17.66 -15.30
C ALA A 202 -4.76 -18.28 -16.04
N ASP A 203 -5.98 -17.84 -15.69
CA ASP A 203 -7.21 -18.32 -16.33
C ASP A 203 -7.34 -17.86 -17.79
N MET A 204 -6.84 -16.65 -18.12
CA MET A 204 -6.79 -16.21 -19.51
C MET A 204 -5.82 -17.05 -20.35
N ILE A 205 -4.65 -17.36 -19.82
CA ILE A 205 -3.67 -18.24 -20.47
C ILE A 205 -4.24 -19.66 -20.61
N GLY A 206 -4.95 -20.14 -19.61
CA GLY A 206 -5.65 -21.42 -19.61
C GLY A 206 -6.92 -21.46 -20.47
N GLY A 207 -7.32 -20.36 -21.11
CA GLY A 207 -8.48 -20.28 -21.99
C GLY A 207 -9.83 -20.17 -21.30
N GLN A 208 -9.86 -19.99 -19.96
CA GLN A 208 -11.11 -19.89 -19.18
C GLN A 208 -11.80 -18.54 -19.37
N ILE A 209 -11.05 -17.46 -19.64
CA ILE A 209 -11.56 -16.14 -19.99
C ILE A 209 -10.87 -15.62 -21.26
N ASN A 210 -11.51 -14.68 -21.94
CA ASN A 210 -11.08 -14.22 -23.26
C ASN A 210 -10.08 -13.06 -23.19
N ILE A 211 -10.35 -12.09 -22.32
CA ILE A 211 -9.62 -10.83 -22.21
C ILE A 211 -9.39 -10.44 -20.75
N CYS A 212 -8.39 -9.60 -20.53
CA CYS A 212 -8.09 -9.04 -19.22
C CYS A 212 -7.50 -7.64 -19.39
N ALA A 213 -7.90 -6.70 -18.56
CA ALA A 213 -7.15 -5.47 -18.42
C ALA A 213 -5.99 -5.70 -17.44
N ARG A 214 -4.80 -5.27 -17.82
CA ARG A 214 -3.60 -5.38 -16.98
C ARG A 214 -2.88 -4.04 -16.93
N THR A 215 -2.34 -3.71 -15.76
CA THR A 215 -1.35 -2.65 -15.66
C THR A 215 0.00 -3.21 -16.13
N ARG A 216 0.62 -2.52 -17.09
CA ARG A 216 1.97 -2.86 -17.55
C ARG A 216 2.96 -2.20 -16.59
N PRO A 217 3.98 -2.91 -16.06
CA PRO A 217 5.04 -2.26 -15.31
C PRO A 217 5.69 -1.19 -16.19
N ALA A 218 5.52 0.09 -15.86
CA ALA A 218 6.30 1.14 -16.46
C ALA A 218 7.75 1.03 -15.94
N ARG A 219 8.74 1.43 -16.75
CA ARG A 219 10.11 1.59 -16.25
C ARG A 219 10.06 2.44 -14.99
N CYS A 220 10.58 1.92 -13.89
CA CYS A 220 10.75 2.69 -12.66
C CYS A 220 11.50 3.98 -13.03
N ARG A 221 10.84 5.14 -12.88
CA ARG A 221 11.53 6.42 -13.01
C ARG A 221 12.58 6.45 -11.90
N ARG A 222 13.86 6.44 -12.26
CA ARG A 222 14.90 6.84 -11.31
C ARG A 222 14.54 8.25 -10.88
N SER A 223 14.03 8.41 -9.65
CA SER A 223 14.00 9.72 -9.03
C SER A 223 15.46 10.18 -9.00
N LYS A 224 15.78 11.24 -9.68
CA LYS A 224 17.01 11.98 -9.42
C LYS A 224 16.78 12.58 -8.01
N VAL A 225 17.19 11.85 -6.98
CA VAL A 225 17.46 12.47 -5.70
C VAL A 225 18.66 13.35 -5.99
N ALA A 226 18.44 14.66 -5.99
CA ALA A 226 19.52 15.63 -6.05
C ALA A 226 20.44 15.38 -4.83
N PRO A 227 21.76 15.55 -5.00
CA PRO A 227 22.73 15.39 -3.92
C PRO A 227 22.49 16.38 -2.79
#